data_6c3f3a3fc8df2847953a4bee39a619bf
#
_entry.id   6c3f3a3fc8df2847953a4bee39a619bf
#
_cell.length_a   1.000
_cell.length_b   1.000
_cell.length_c   1.000
_cell.angle_alpha   90.00
_cell.angle_beta   90.00
_cell.angle_gamma   90.00
#
_symmetry.space_group_name_H-M   'P 1'
#
loop_
_entity.id
_entity.type
_entity.pdbx_description
1 polymer ?
#
loop_
_entity_poly.entity_id
_entity_poly.type
_entity_poly.pdbx_seq_one_letter_code
_entity_poly.pdbx_strand_id
1 'polypeptide(L)'
;MCRYISLLLLIGLSWGQTLHFKNNDETIKIGIGEKLQLNKDKYTLVKTDYSKKYVIVKNHNSQIQDTLRFDSVVSFKYHEKSLRSFASSVLKGAKYGAFFGAAGSVIDGEIKYGFHWTVAYSIIFGITGSIGGAIYGILIPIASEQIILEKEGWYINE
;
A
#
# COMPACT_ATOMS: atom_id res chain seq x y z
N MET A 1 -37.19 1.69 -17.46
CA MET A 1 -36.61 2.50 -16.34
C MET A 1 -36.21 1.71 -15.10
N CYS A 2 -36.84 0.58 -14.74
CA CYS A 2 -36.48 -0.18 -13.52
C CYS A 2 -35.13 -0.87 -13.48
N ARG A 3 -34.47 -1.17 -14.64
CA ARG A 3 -33.18 -1.89 -14.65
C ARG A 3 -32.00 -1.08 -14.08
N TYR A 4 -32.04 0.24 -14.18
CA TYR A 4 -30.96 1.11 -13.67
C TYR A 4 -31.07 1.38 -12.17
N ILE A 5 -32.27 1.31 -11.61
CA ILE A 5 -32.50 1.48 -10.17
C ILE A 5 -31.89 0.31 -9.38
N SER A 6 -32.02 -0.92 -9.90
CA SER A 6 -31.41 -2.11 -9.31
C SER A 6 -29.89 -2.06 -9.32
N LEU A 7 -29.29 -1.49 -10.37
CA LEU A 7 -27.83 -1.32 -10.47
C LEU A 7 -27.33 -0.25 -9.49
N LEU A 8 -28.04 0.86 -9.34
CA LEU A 8 -27.74 1.92 -8.37
C LEU A 8 -27.88 1.45 -6.92
N LEU A 9 -28.89 0.62 -6.63
CA LEU A 9 -29.05 -0.01 -5.31
C LEU A 9 -27.91 -0.99 -5.01
N LEU A 10 -27.45 -1.77 -5.98
CA LEU A 10 -26.30 -2.67 -5.82
C LEU A 10 -24.99 -1.89 -5.56
N ILE A 11 -24.78 -0.77 -6.22
CA ILE A 11 -23.63 0.11 -5.99
C ILE A 11 -23.72 0.77 -4.61
N GLY A 12 -24.91 1.21 -4.19
CA GLY A 12 -25.13 1.80 -2.87
C GLY A 12 -24.94 0.84 -1.70
N LEU A 13 -25.23 -0.45 -1.88
CA LEU A 13 -25.04 -1.48 -0.86
C LEU A 13 -23.57 -1.90 -0.67
N SER A 14 -22.70 -1.60 -1.63
CA SER A 14 -21.26 -1.93 -1.52
C SER A 14 -20.46 -0.90 -0.71
N TRP A 15 -21.04 0.24 -0.36
CA TRP A 15 -20.35 1.34 0.32
C TRP A 15 -20.24 1.19 1.85
N GLY A 16 -20.81 0.14 2.43
CA GLY A 16 -20.96 -0.01 3.88
C GLY A 16 -20.04 -1.01 4.59
N GLN A 17 -19.02 -1.57 3.94
CA GLN A 17 -18.29 -2.71 4.50
C GLN A 17 -16.76 -2.56 4.49
N THR A 18 -16.26 -1.39 4.84
CA THR A 18 -14.83 -1.17 5.09
C THR A 18 -14.50 -1.48 6.54
N LEU A 19 -13.31 -2.00 6.81
CA LEU A 19 -12.80 -2.16 8.17
C LEU A 19 -12.03 -0.88 8.55
N HIS A 20 -12.44 -0.25 9.63
CA HIS A 20 -11.82 0.99 10.11
C HIS A 20 -11.00 0.71 11.37
N PHE A 21 -9.72 1.07 11.31
CA PHE A 21 -8.87 1.21 12.48
C PHE A 21 -8.70 2.69 12.78
N LYS A 22 -8.94 3.08 14.01
CA LYS A 22 -8.91 4.47 14.44
C LYS A 22 -8.03 4.63 15.67
N ASN A 23 -7.27 5.72 15.72
CA ASN A 23 -6.68 6.25 16.93
C ASN A 23 -7.10 7.72 17.09
N ASN A 24 -6.51 8.47 18.03
CA ASN A 24 -6.87 9.85 18.28
C ASN A 24 -6.66 10.79 17.08
N ASP A 25 -5.67 10.51 16.24
CA ASP A 25 -5.20 11.40 15.19
C ASP A 25 -5.50 10.89 13.77
N GLU A 26 -5.63 9.58 13.60
CA GLU A 26 -5.70 8.96 12.27
C GLU A 26 -6.82 7.92 12.18
N THR A 27 -7.32 7.74 10.97
CA THR A 27 -8.25 6.66 10.62
C THR A 27 -7.75 5.94 9.38
N ILE A 28 -7.51 4.64 9.52
CA ILE A 28 -7.11 3.75 8.43
C ILE A 28 -8.34 2.98 7.98
N LYS A 29 -8.66 3.04 6.70
CA LYS A 29 -9.80 2.36 6.08
C LYS A 29 -9.30 1.26 5.15
N ILE A 30 -9.75 0.04 5.40
CA ILE A 30 -9.41 -1.13 4.59
C ILE A 30 -10.66 -1.59 3.87
N GLY A 31 -10.60 -1.60 2.54
CA GLY A 31 -11.71 -2.00 1.68
C GLY A 31 -11.85 -3.52 1.55
N ILE A 32 -13.05 -3.97 1.17
CA ILE A 32 -13.27 -5.38 0.81
C ILE A 32 -12.36 -5.77 -0.35
N GLY A 33 -11.78 -6.97 -0.27
CA GLY A 33 -10.83 -7.48 -1.26
C GLY A 33 -9.39 -7.01 -1.04
N GLU A 34 -9.16 -6.08 -0.12
CA GLU A 34 -7.81 -5.63 0.20
C GLU A 34 -7.08 -6.64 1.09
N LYS A 35 -5.78 -6.71 0.88
CA LYS A 35 -4.88 -7.57 1.65
C LYS A 35 -4.45 -6.84 2.91
N LEU A 36 -4.55 -7.55 4.03
CA LEU A 36 -4.09 -7.09 5.33
C LEU A 36 -3.45 -8.24 6.09
N GLN A 37 -2.69 -7.91 7.11
CA GLN A 37 -2.19 -8.90 8.05
C GLN A 37 -2.82 -8.58 9.41
N LEU A 38 -3.49 -9.56 9.99
CA LEU A 38 -4.03 -9.50 11.35
C LEU A 38 -3.25 -10.46 12.22
N ASN A 39 -2.80 -9.98 13.37
CA ASN A 39 -1.90 -10.68 14.26
C ASN A 39 -0.58 -11.07 13.54
N LYS A 40 -0.47 -12.24 12.99
CA LYS A 40 0.71 -12.68 12.20
C LYS A 40 0.34 -13.26 10.85
N ASP A 41 -0.95 -13.46 10.61
CA ASP A 41 -1.45 -14.13 9.43
C ASP A 41 -1.90 -13.16 8.35
N LYS A 42 -1.71 -13.56 7.10
CA LYS A 42 -2.10 -12.76 5.92
C LYS A 42 -3.51 -13.14 5.50
N TYR A 43 -4.33 -12.12 5.36
CA TYR A 43 -5.74 -12.25 5.01
C TYR A 43 -6.14 -11.31 3.89
N THR A 44 -7.27 -11.61 3.27
CA THR A 44 -8.02 -10.70 2.40
C THR A 44 -9.33 -10.40 3.08
N LEU A 45 -9.69 -9.12 3.22
CA LEU A 45 -10.94 -8.70 3.83
C LEU A 45 -12.13 -9.12 2.96
N VAL A 46 -13.08 -9.85 3.52
CA VAL A 46 -14.30 -10.28 2.84
C VAL A 46 -15.49 -9.46 3.29
N LYS A 47 -15.66 -9.28 4.59
CA LYS A 47 -16.79 -8.56 5.17
C LYS A 47 -16.48 -8.08 6.57
N THR A 48 -17.03 -6.93 6.95
CA THR A 48 -17.03 -6.42 8.32
C THR A 48 -18.46 -6.33 8.84
N ASP A 49 -18.71 -6.78 10.05
CA ASP A 49 -20.00 -6.63 10.73
C ASP A 49 -19.77 -5.95 12.08
N TYR A 50 -20.00 -4.65 12.11
CA TYR A 50 -19.78 -3.82 13.29
C TYR A 50 -20.81 -4.11 14.39
N SER A 51 -22.05 -4.44 14.02
CA SER A 51 -23.11 -4.73 14.99
C SER A 51 -22.80 -5.99 15.81
N LYS A 52 -22.17 -6.97 15.19
CA LYS A 52 -21.75 -8.23 15.84
C LYS A 52 -20.28 -8.24 16.24
N LYS A 53 -19.53 -7.17 15.96
CA LYS A 53 -18.12 -7.00 16.30
C LYS A 53 -17.21 -8.11 15.77
N TYR A 54 -17.39 -8.49 14.51
CA TYR A 54 -16.52 -9.44 13.85
C TYR A 54 -16.15 -9.02 12.43
N VAL A 55 -15.05 -9.58 11.94
CA VAL A 55 -14.59 -9.48 10.57
C VAL A 55 -14.49 -10.87 9.97
N ILE A 56 -14.98 -11.01 8.73
CA ILE A 56 -14.79 -12.21 7.91
C ILE A 56 -13.62 -11.93 6.99
N VAL A 57 -12.63 -12.78 7.06
CA VAL A 57 -11.40 -12.70 6.29
C VAL A 57 -11.12 -14.01 5.58
N LYS A 58 -10.46 -13.95 4.44
CA LYS A 58 -9.98 -15.13 3.72
C LYS A 58 -8.49 -15.27 3.96
N ASN A 59 -8.10 -16.38 4.56
CA ASN A 59 -6.69 -16.67 4.80
C ASN A 59 -5.96 -16.88 3.47
N HIS A 60 -4.80 -16.24 3.32
CA HIS A 60 -4.05 -16.28 2.06
C HIS A 60 -3.42 -17.66 1.78
N ASN A 61 -3.05 -18.39 2.83
CA ASN A 61 -2.39 -19.69 2.72
C ASN A 61 -3.39 -20.83 2.53
N SER A 62 -4.42 -20.90 3.38
CA SER A 62 -5.41 -21.98 3.34
C SER A 62 -6.58 -21.76 2.38
N GLN A 63 -6.75 -20.50 1.91
CA GLN A 63 -7.91 -20.06 1.12
C GLN A 63 -9.28 -20.24 1.85
N ILE A 64 -9.26 -20.57 3.12
CA ILE A 64 -10.45 -20.75 3.96
C ILE A 64 -10.90 -19.38 4.49
N GLN A 65 -12.20 -19.22 4.65
CA GLN A 65 -12.77 -18.04 5.31
C GLN A 65 -12.77 -18.26 6.83
N ASP A 66 -12.19 -17.31 7.54
CA ASP A 66 -12.14 -17.25 8.99
C ASP A 66 -12.98 -16.09 9.50
N THR A 67 -13.61 -16.27 10.65
CA THR A 67 -14.34 -15.21 11.35
C THR A 67 -13.57 -14.81 12.59
N LEU A 68 -13.06 -13.58 12.60
CA LEU A 68 -12.31 -13.04 13.72
C LEU A 68 -13.14 -12.02 14.47
N ARG A 69 -13.17 -12.10 15.79
CA ARG A 69 -13.79 -11.06 16.63
C ARG A 69 -12.86 -9.85 16.73
N PHE A 70 -13.40 -8.66 16.87
CA PHE A 70 -12.60 -7.43 16.98
C PHE A 70 -11.64 -7.46 18.17
N ASP A 71 -12.09 -8.01 19.29
CA ASP A 71 -11.29 -8.19 20.51
C ASP A 71 -10.14 -9.22 20.38
N SER A 72 -10.19 -10.09 19.39
CA SER A 72 -9.11 -11.03 19.09
C SER A 72 -8.02 -10.45 18.18
N VAL A 73 -8.23 -9.26 17.64
CA VAL A 73 -7.25 -8.58 16.79
C VAL A 73 -6.31 -7.75 17.68
N VAL A 74 -5.10 -8.21 17.88
CA VAL A 74 -4.09 -7.56 18.72
C VAL A 74 -3.20 -6.63 17.91
N SER A 75 -2.94 -6.98 16.66
CA SER A 75 -2.11 -6.17 15.76
C SER A 75 -2.57 -6.27 14.32
N PHE A 76 -2.32 -5.22 13.57
CA PHE A 76 -2.59 -5.22 12.14
C PHE A 76 -1.44 -4.61 11.34
N LYS A 77 -1.37 -5.01 10.08
CA LYS A 77 -0.48 -4.45 9.08
C LYS A 77 -1.23 -4.40 7.76
N TYR A 78 -1.17 -3.29 7.07
CA TYR A 78 -1.87 -3.08 5.82
C TYR A 78 -0.92 -2.58 4.73
N HIS A 79 -1.35 -2.67 3.49
CA HIS A 79 -0.60 -2.12 2.37
C HIS A 79 -1.16 -0.74 2.03
N GLU A 80 -0.39 0.28 2.38
CA GLU A 80 -0.76 1.65 2.07
C GLU A 80 -0.56 1.94 0.59
N LYS A 81 -1.67 2.23 -0.10
CA LYS A 81 -1.67 2.79 -1.46
C LYS A 81 -1.75 4.30 -1.38
N SER A 82 -0.78 4.95 -0.74
CA SER A 82 -0.81 6.39 -0.57
C SER A 82 0.03 7.10 -1.63
N LEU A 83 -0.34 8.35 -1.93
CA LEU A 83 0.48 9.26 -2.73
C LEU A 83 1.89 9.42 -2.14
N ARG A 84 2.01 9.33 -0.81
CA ARG A 84 3.28 9.39 -0.08
C ARG A 84 4.18 8.18 -0.41
N SER A 85 3.60 7.00 -0.47
CA SER A 85 4.31 5.76 -0.88
C SER A 85 4.78 5.87 -2.33
N PHE A 86 3.93 6.34 -3.23
CA PHE A 86 4.26 6.59 -4.62
C PHE A 86 5.38 7.63 -4.75
N ALA A 87 5.25 8.80 -4.13
CA ALA A 87 6.27 9.85 -4.15
C ALA A 87 7.61 9.37 -3.58
N SER A 88 7.59 8.60 -2.48
CA SER A 88 8.79 8.00 -1.91
C SER A 88 9.48 7.04 -2.89
N SER A 89 8.71 6.22 -3.61
CA SER A 89 9.25 5.28 -4.61
C SER A 89 9.86 6.00 -5.81
N VAL A 90 9.20 7.06 -6.30
CA VAL A 90 9.73 7.92 -7.37
C VAL A 90 11.04 8.58 -6.95
N LEU A 91 11.09 9.15 -5.74
CA LEU A 91 12.28 9.83 -5.23
C LEU A 91 13.45 8.85 -5.04
N LYS A 92 13.18 7.66 -4.51
CA LYS A 92 14.19 6.60 -4.40
C LYS A 92 14.70 6.16 -5.78
N GLY A 93 13.80 5.96 -6.74
CA GLY A 93 14.15 5.62 -8.12
C GLY A 93 15.03 6.68 -8.76
N ALA A 94 14.68 7.96 -8.61
CA ALA A 94 15.50 9.09 -9.11
C ALA A 94 16.89 9.11 -8.48
N LYS A 95 16.97 8.97 -7.15
CA LYS A 95 18.23 8.98 -6.41
C LYS A 95 19.16 7.84 -6.84
N TYR A 96 18.66 6.63 -6.90
CA TYR A 96 19.46 5.47 -7.33
C TYR A 96 19.80 5.55 -8.81
N GLY A 97 18.86 5.95 -9.66
CA GLY A 97 19.11 6.15 -11.08
C GLY A 97 20.23 7.17 -11.34
N ALA A 98 20.16 8.34 -10.70
CA ALA A 98 21.22 9.36 -10.80
C ALA A 98 22.59 8.85 -10.31
N PHE A 99 22.59 8.12 -9.16
CA PHE A 99 23.84 7.56 -8.63
C PHE A 99 24.46 6.53 -9.59
N PHE A 100 23.68 5.58 -10.09
CA PHE A 100 24.18 4.59 -11.05
C PHE A 100 24.56 5.22 -12.39
N GLY A 101 23.84 6.25 -12.83
CA GLY A 101 24.19 7.01 -14.03
C GLY A 101 25.52 7.72 -13.88
N ALA A 102 25.76 8.38 -12.75
CA ALA A 102 27.06 9.01 -12.47
C ALA A 102 28.20 7.97 -12.38
N ALA A 103 28.00 6.88 -11.64
CA ALA A 103 29.00 5.81 -11.52
C ALA A 103 29.31 5.15 -12.86
N GLY A 104 28.29 4.87 -13.69
CA GLY A 104 28.47 4.32 -15.03
C GLY A 104 29.24 5.25 -15.96
N SER A 105 28.97 6.56 -15.89
CA SER A 105 29.69 7.55 -16.71
C SER A 105 31.16 7.68 -16.33
N VAL A 106 31.48 7.52 -15.04
CA VAL A 106 32.88 7.53 -14.56
C VAL A 106 33.63 6.30 -15.10
N ILE A 107 33.00 5.14 -15.10
CA ILE A 107 33.62 3.90 -15.58
C ILE A 107 33.85 3.92 -17.10
N ASP A 108 32.90 4.45 -17.86
CA ASP A 108 32.88 4.34 -19.34
C ASP A 108 33.31 5.63 -20.05
N GLY A 109 33.19 6.78 -19.45
CA GLY A 109 33.19 8.07 -20.15
C GLY A 109 34.15 9.14 -19.69
N GLU A 110 34.61 9.17 -18.44
CA GLU A 110 35.44 10.26 -17.94
C GLU A 110 36.81 10.33 -18.68
N ILE A 111 37.28 9.21 -19.13
CA ILE A 111 38.55 9.12 -19.88
C ILE A 111 38.42 9.72 -21.28
N LYS A 112 37.22 9.78 -21.86
CA LYS A 112 37.02 10.23 -23.26
C LYS A 112 36.21 11.51 -23.42
N TYR A 113 35.28 11.83 -22.56
CA TYR A 113 34.25 12.85 -22.84
C TYR A 113 34.09 13.96 -21.79
N GLY A 114 34.73 13.86 -20.64
CA GLY A 114 34.74 14.90 -19.60
C GLY A 114 33.45 15.05 -18.77
N PHE A 115 33.51 15.97 -17.82
CA PHE A 115 32.48 16.21 -16.78
C PHE A 115 31.07 16.40 -17.32
N HIS A 116 30.90 17.01 -18.49
CA HIS A 116 29.56 17.25 -19.06
C HIS A 116 28.78 15.97 -19.33
N TRP A 117 29.44 14.89 -19.71
CA TRP A 117 28.80 13.61 -19.93
C TRP A 117 28.34 12.95 -18.64
N THR A 118 29.11 13.08 -17.57
CA THR A 118 28.69 12.57 -16.24
C THR A 118 27.38 13.20 -15.80
N VAL A 119 27.24 14.53 -15.98
CA VAL A 119 26.00 15.23 -15.65
C VAL A 119 24.86 14.78 -16.56
N ALA A 120 25.07 14.67 -17.86
CA ALA A 120 24.03 14.22 -18.81
C ALA A 120 23.55 12.79 -18.49
N TYR A 121 24.46 11.85 -18.24
CA TYR A 121 24.11 10.51 -17.84
C TYR A 121 23.36 10.46 -16.50
N SER A 122 23.80 11.23 -15.50
CA SER A 122 23.10 11.31 -14.20
C SER A 122 21.66 11.80 -14.36
N ILE A 123 21.41 12.77 -15.22
CA ILE A 123 20.07 13.30 -15.50
C ILE A 123 19.22 12.24 -16.21
N ILE A 124 19.74 11.62 -17.27
CA ILE A 124 19.01 10.60 -18.04
C ILE A 124 18.64 9.43 -17.14
N PHE A 125 19.60 8.88 -16.40
CA PHE A 125 19.35 7.74 -15.50
C PHE A 125 18.50 8.15 -14.29
N GLY A 126 18.59 9.41 -13.82
CA GLY A 126 17.70 9.94 -12.79
C GLY A 126 16.25 9.97 -13.24
N ILE A 127 15.97 10.42 -14.46
CA ILE A 127 14.62 10.43 -15.06
C ILE A 127 14.13 8.99 -15.25
N THR A 128 14.94 8.11 -15.84
CA THR A 128 14.58 6.70 -16.07
C THR A 128 14.34 5.99 -14.74
N GLY A 129 15.19 6.23 -13.74
CA GLY A 129 15.02 5.70 -12.39
C GLY A 129 13.74 6.21 -11.71
N SER A 130 13.35 7.47 -11.95
CA SER A 130 12.09 8.03 -11.45
C SER A 130 10.87 7.31 -12.05
N ILE A 131 10.89 7.06 -13.36
CA ILE A 131 9.84 6.33 -14.06
C ILE A 131 9.76 4.89 -13.53
N GLY A 132 10.88 4.22 -13.39
CA GLY A 132 10.95 2.87 -12.81
C GLY A 132 10.46 2.83 -11.36
N GLY A 133 10.84 3.83 -10.55
CA GLY A 133 10.36 3.99 -9.18
C GLY A 133 8.86 4.24 -9.09
N ALA A 134 8.30 5.02 -10.04
CA ALA A 134 6.86 5.25 -10.13
C ALA A 134 6.10 3.94 -10.45
N ILE A 135 6.56 3.20 -11.45
CA ILE A 135 5.98 1.90 -11.81
C ILE A 135 6.06 0.93 -10.63
N TYR A 136 7.22 0.87 -9.97
CA TYR A 136 7.43 0.03 -8.79
C TYR A 136 6.48 0.41 -7.64
N GLY A 137 6.31 1.71 -7.36
CA GLY A 137 5.41 2.20 -6.31
C GLY A 137 3.93 1.94 -6.58
N ILE A 138 3.54 1.83 -7.86
CA ILE A 138 2.17 1.45 -8.24
C ILE A 138 1.96 -0.06 -8.09
N LEU A 139 2.94 -0.86 -8.54
CA LEU A 139 2.81 -2.31 -8.59
C LEU A 139 3.05 -2.99 -7.23
N ILE A 140 3.95 -2.44 -6.43
CA ILE A 140 4.36 -3.01 -5.15
C ILE A 140 4.05 -2.01 -4.03
N PRO A 141 2.82 -2.03 -3.50
CA PRO A 141 2.48 -1.17 -2.37
C PRO A 141 3.37 -1.49 -1.17
N ILE A 142 3.91 -0.44 -0.56
CA ILE A 142 4.75 -0.58 0.62
C ILE A 142 3.87 -1.05 1.76
N ALA A 143 4.26 -2.16 2.41
CA ALA A 143 3.59 -2.60 3.61
C ALA A 143 3.84 -1.59 4.74
N SER A 144 2.79 -1.20 5.46
CA SER A 144 2.93 -0.41 6.67
C SER A 144 3.77 -1.15 7.71
N GLU A 145 4.28 -0.43 8.70
CA GLU A 145 4.79 -1.05 9.91
C GLU A 145 3.68 -1.84 10.62
N GLN A 146 4.07 -2.82 11.43
CA GLN A 146 3.10 -3.57 12.21
C GLN A 146 2.63 -2.69 13.38
N ILE A 147 1.34 -2.40 13.40
CA ILE A 147 0.70 -1.59 14.44
C ILE A 147 0.13 -2.53 15.50
N ILE A 148 0.49 -2.31 16.77
CA ILE A 148 -0.04 -3.03 17.92
C ILE A 148 -1.17 -2.18 18.50
N LEU A 149 -2.41 -2.67 18.41
CA LEU A 149 -3.62 -1.90 18.75
C LEU A 149 -3.57 -1.30 20.15
N GLU A 150 -3.34 -2.12 21.15
CA GLU A 150 -3.35 -1.69 22.55
C GLU A 150 -2.22 -0.71 22.89
N LYS A 151 -1.02 -0.95 22.36
CA LYS A 151 0.17 -0.15 22.67
C LYS A 151 0.12 1.26 22.05
N GLU A 152 -0.52 1.37 20.88
CA GLU A 152 -0.56 2.61 20.09
C GLU A 152 -1.94 3.30 20.14
N GLY A 153 -2.84 2.84 21.00
CA GLY A 153 -4.17 3.41 21.17
C GLY A 153 -5.10 3.27 19.97
N TRP A 154 -4.86 2.24 19.14
CA TRP A 154 -5.72 1.94 18.01
C TRP A 154 -6.89 1.04 18.43
N TYR A 155 -8.05 1.27 17.84
CA TYR A 155 -9.23 0.45 18.02
C TYR A 155 -10.02 0.32 16.72
N ILE A 156 -10.83 -0.74 16.62
CA ILE A 156 -11.72 -0.97 15.48
C ILE A 156 -13.03 -0.25 15.77
N ASN A 157 -13.43 0.67 14.87
CA ASN A 157 -14.64 1.48 15.01
C ASN A 157 -15.36 1.59 13.66
N GLU A 158 -16.66 1.95 13.73
CA GLU A 158 -17.47 2.31 12.56
C GLU A 158 -16.96 3.58 11.87
#